data_510a58f2fa116686cea2d3c0d9f98ffc
#
_entry.id   510a58f2fa116686cea2d3c0d9f98ffc
#
_cell.length_a   1.000
_cell.length_b   1.000
_cell.length_c   1.000
_cell.angle_alpha   90.00
_cell.angle_beta   90.00
_cell.angle_gamma   90.00
#
_symmetry.space_group_name_H-M   'P 1'
#
loop_
_entity.id
_entity.type
_entity.pdbx_description
1 polymer ?
#
loop_
_entity_poly.entity_id
_entity_poly.type
_entity_poly.pdbx_seq_one_letter_code
_entity_poly.pdbx_strand_id
1 'polypeptide(L)'
;MTEAELDRASNPLEVRGYCMYDWGKSSFETSVVSAIFPTWFAYLFLEANGLNTTIAGITMEGDALIAYLVAFGTWAVAIIAPALGVIADYKPVKMSWLRILTYVGAGSTFLLGFDFLAGDGNEWIWLLIFYFIANIGLNAAGVFYNALLPHLGKDEEMDSISNRAYAYGYLGGGLLLVVHLGLVLGIGGDAVIRFCLASSGVWWFGFALFTFKYVPEPPMENDKDVPTFNQAYAQVWQTLKEYDKFRTLFTYMLAYFFFIDAINTVWAVGPIFGAVVLGVTTTELMITIVAIQFVAWPCAYGFTILAHAWGTKRALNASLVGWLVLSFAILGFAPLELDSHDEFEVMYEWNDESQSYEVHVNYLASEIAQKLDFEEGEFDEQKWAGDFSGMLPVELDENTETYKWAYGEDSETKLLFQVEGDVANILESITDSRFSISVLGGPLDGSTNVGIDHPTNLGDGALDVIPQTARKYVWEPLGIAIGMQFLILGCMIGTLFGGSQGLSRSIFGQMIPETRSTEFFGFFGFFGKVAAAVGPLLYATMTVMFDSRVGVLSIAVLIAIGVFLMRYVDVEQGRADARSEDARNRGINLD
;
A
#
# COMPACT_ATOMS: atom_id res chain seq x y z
N MET A 1 -3.72 -40.63 18.15
CA MET A 1 -4.52 -39.99 17.06
C MET A 1 -4.55 -40.96 15.90
N THR A 2 -5.71 -41.23 15.34
CA THR A 2 -5.86 -42.07 14.15
C THR A 2 -5.67 -41.17 12.89
N GLU A 3 -5.34 -41.80 11.74
CA GLU A 3 -5.24 -41.10 10.44
C GLU A 3 -6.49 -40.22 10.13
N ALA A 4 -7.66 -40.64 10.64
CA ALA A 4 -8.92 -39.89 10.52
C ALA A 4 -8.99 -38.60 11.38
N GLU A 5 -8.17 -38.45 12.40
CA GLU A 5 -8.08 -37.22 13.22
C GLU A 5 -7.12 -36.21 12.60
N LEU A 6 -6.21 -36.68 11.73
CA LEU A 6 -5.31 -35.84 10.94
C LEU A 6 -6.02 -35.12 9.75
N ASP A 7 -7.19 -35.63 9.36
CA ASP A 7 -7.92 -35.19 8.15
C ASP A 7 -9.27 -34.53 8.53
N ARG A 8 -9.21 -33.60 9.51
CA ARG A 8 -10.41 -32.89 10.00
C ARG A 8 -11.00 -31.98 8.90
N ALA A 9 -12.24 -32.22 8.51
CA ALA A 9 -12.99 -31.32 7.65
C ALA A 9 -13.19 -29.95 8.32
N SER A 10 -13.23 -28.89 7.52
CA SER A 10 -13.39 -27.52 8.02
C SER A 10 -14.72 -27.33 8.75
N ASN A 11 -14.67 -26.61 9.87
CA ASN A 11 -15.87 -26.17 10.60
C ASN A 11 -16.29 -24.78 10.09
N PRO A 12 -17.51 -24.62 9.55
CA PRO A 12 -17.95 -23.34 9.00
C PRO A 12 -17.91 -22.16 9.98
N LEU A 13 -18.11 -22.39 11.29
CA LEU A 13 -18.04 -21.33 12.30
C LEU A 13 -16.61 -20.91 12.59
N GLU A 14 -15.67 -21.86 12.65
CA GLU A 14 -14.25 -21.59 12.83
C GLU A 14 -13.68 -20.83 11.63
N VAL A 15 -14.00 -21.27 10.41
CA VAL A 15 -13.63 -20.58 9.16
C VAL A 15 -14.20 -19.16 9.11
N ARG A 16 -15.47 -18.98 9.48
CA ARG A 16 -16.06 -17.64 9.55
C ARG A 16 -15.37 -16.77 10.61
N GLY A 17 -15.10 -17.34 11.77
CA GLY A 17 -14.34 -16.65 12.82
C GLY A 17 -12.95 -16.22 12.34
N TYR A 18 -12.26 -17.08 11.61
CA TYR A 18 -10.98 -16.77 10.98
C TYR A 18 -11.08 -15.62 9.98
N CYS A 19 -12.05 -15.67 9.06
CA CYS A 19 -12.26 -14.61 8.07
C CYS A 19 -12.61 -13.26 8.70
N MET A 20 -13.28 -13.22 9.86
CA MET A 20 -13.63 -11.98 10.57
C MET A 20 -12.40 -11.25 11.10
N TYR A 21 -11.28 -11.92 11.30
CA TYR A 21 -10.03 -11.24 11.65
C TYR A 21 -9.51 -10.37 10.49
N ASP A 22 -9.49 -10.92 9.28
CA ASP A 22 -9.10 -10.15 8.08
C ASP A 22 -10.09 -9.00 7.81
N TRP A 23 -11.41 -9.22 8.01
CA TRP A 23 -12.41 -8.16 7.95
C TRP A 23 -12.08 -6.99 8.88
N GLY A 24 -11.69 -7.28 10.12
CA GLY A 24 -11.39 -6.25 11.13
C GLY A 24 -10.06 -5.54 10.87
N LYS A 25 -8.96 -6.31 10.72
CA LYS A 25 -7.61 -5.75 10.62
C LYS A 25 -7.39 -4.91 9.35
N SER A 26 -8.09 -5.25 8.26
CA SER A 26 -7.96 -4.52 6.99
C SER A 26 -8.40 -3.07 7.09
N SER A 27 -9.18 -2.69 8.10
CA SER A 27 -9.49 -1.28 8.39
C SER A 27 -8.24 -0.45 8.69
N PHE A 28 -7.30 -1.02 9.43
CA PHE A 28 -6.01 -0.36 9.68
C PHE A 28 -5.19 -0.24 8.39
N GLU A 29 -5.11 -1.31 7.60
CA GLU A 29 -4.33 -1.33 6.35
C GLU A 29 -4.88 -0.34 5.31
N THR A 30 -6.21 -0.24 5.15
CA THR A 30 -6.84 0.60 4.12
C THR A 30 -7.10 2.04 4.59
N SER A 31 -7.84 2.22 5.69
CA SER A 31 -8.23 3.56 6.14
C SER A 31 -7.09 4.30 6.84
N VAL A 32 -6.33 3.60 7.72
CA VAL A 32 -5.27 4.28 8.47
C VAL A 32 -4.01 4.39 7.61
N VAL A 33 -3.39 3.26 7.25
CA VAL A 33 -2.08 3.24 6.59
C VAL A 33 -2.10 3.88 5.20
N SER A 34 -3.13 3.57 4.39
CA SER A 34 -3.14 3.98 2.98
C SER A 34 -3.85 5.31 2.70
N ALA A 35 -4.79 5.75 3.57
CA ALA A 35 -5.63 6.91 3.23
C ALA A 35 -5.48 8.09 4.20
N ILE A 36 -5.63 7.89 5.51
CA ILE A 36 -5.85 9.01 6.45
C ILE A 36 -4.57 9.41 7.19
N PHE A 37 -3.83 8.43 7.72
CA PHE A 37 -2.67 8.70 8.57
C PHE A 37 -1.57 9.50 7.87
N PRO A 38 -1.16 9.19 6.61
CA PRO A 38 -0.07 9.91 5.98
C PRO A 38 -0.35 11.41 5.84
N THR A 39 -1.54 11.77 5.39
CA THR A 39 -1.95 13.16 5.18
C THR A 39 -2.13 13.90 6.50
N TRP A 40 -2.75 13.26 7.49
CA TRP A 40 -2.96 13.86 8.82
C TRP A 40 -1.66 14.07 9.59
N PHE A 41 -0.75 13.09 9.53
CA PHE A 41 0.57 13.22 10.12
C PHE A 41 1.38 14.33 9.45
N ALA A 42 1.40 14.38 8.11
CA ALA A 42 2.11 15.42 7.37
C ALA A 42 1.60 16.82 7.75
N TYR A 43 0.28 17.00 7.83
CA TYR A 43 -0.32 18.26 8.24
C TYR A 43 0.16 18.69 9.63
N LEU A 44 0.03 17.83 10.66
CA LEU A 44 0.43 18.17 12.03
C LEU A 44 1.95 18.30 12.20
N PHE A 45 2.71 17.55 11.42
CA PHE A 45 4.18 17.65 11.43
C PHE A 45 4.64 19.00 10.88
N LEU A 46 4.09 19.41 9.72
CA LEU A 46 4.39 20.71 9.09
C LEU A 46 3.97 21.88 9.98
N GLU A 47 2.79 21.80 10.61
CA GLU A 47 2.31 22.83 11.53
C GLU A 47 3.27 23.01 12.73
N ALA A 48 3.81 21.90 13.27
CA ALA A 48 4.66 21.92 14.45
C ALA A 48 6.14 22.23 14.18
N ASN A 49 6.69 21.81 13.03
CA ASN A 49 8.13 21.79 12.79
C ASN A 49 8.56 22.51 11.49
N GLY A 50 7.62 22.90 10.61
CA GLY A 50 7.95 23.24 9.24
C GLY A 50 8.35 21.98 8.45
N LEU A 51 9.21 22.13 7.44
CA LEU A 51 9.60 21.03 6.56
C LEU A 51 10.39 19.94 7.26
N ASN A 52 11.20 20.28 8.25
CA ASN A 52 12.09 19.32 8.91
C ASN A 52 12.21 19.49 10.42
N THR A 53 12.57 18.40 11.10
CA THR A 53 12.88 18.39 12.53
C THR A 53 14.23 17.72 12.79
N THR A 54 14.88 18.07 13.93
CA THR A 54 16.15 17.47 14.32
C THR A 54 15.94 16.50 15.49
N ILE A 55 16.14 15.21 15.23
CA ILE A 55 16.06 14.15 16.24
C ILE A 55 17.44 13.51 16.40
N ALA A 56 17.94 13.50 17.63
CA ALA A 56 19.27 12.94 17.97
C ALA A 56 20.42 13.53 17.13
N GLY A 57 20.31 14.78 16.68
CA GLY A 57 21.33 15.46 15.88
C GLY A 57 21.27 15.16 14.37
N ILE A 58 20.24 14.46 13.92
CA ILE A 58 19.96 14.21 12.50
C ILE A 58 18.72 15.01 12.11
N THR A 59 18.85 15.90 11.14
CA THR A 59 17.75 16.65 10.55
C THR A 59 17.08 15.77 9.49
N MET A 60 15.74 15.64 9.55
CA MET A 60 14.97 14.81 8.63
C MET A 60 13.55 15.36 8.45
N GLU A 61 12.97 15.08 7.31
CA GLU A 61 11.60 15.38 6.97
C GLU A 61 10.61 14.40 7.62
N GLY A 62 9.33 14.77 7.67
CA GLY A 62 8.30 13.97 8.34
C GLY A 62 8.07 12.61 7.68
N ASP A 63 8.10 12.53 6.37
CA ASP A 63 7.93 11.29 5.61
C ASP A 63 9.11 10.32 5.79
N ALA A 64 10.33 10.83 5.78
CA ALA A 64 11.54 10.07 6.09
C ALA A 64 11.47 9.48 7.50
N LEU A 65 10.98 10.25 8.48
CA LEU A 65 10.80 9.81 9.85
C LEU A 65 9.82 8.63 9.96
N ILE A 66 8.65 8.72 9.30
CA ILE A 66 7.70 7.61 9.23
C ILE A 66 8.33 6.40 8.58
N ALA A 67 8.99 6.59 7.44
CA ALA A 67 9.60 5.50 6.68
C ALA A 67 10.63 4.72 7.51
N TYR A 68 11.53 5.43 8.21
CA TYR A 68 12.51 4.80 9.11
C TYR A 68 11.85 4.05 10.27
N LEU A 69 10.82 4.63 10.88
CA LEU A 69 10.12 4.01 12.00
C LEU A 69 9.37 2.75 11.58
N VAL A 70 8.64 2.80 10.47
CA VAL A 70 7.94 1.64 9.91
C VAL A 70 8.93 0.54 9.51
N ALA A 71 10.02 0.90 8.85
CA ALA A 71 11.08 -0.03 8.51
C ALA A 71 11.67 -0.70 9.75
N PHE A 72 12.06 0.07 10.76
CA PHE A 72 12.62 -0.46 12.00
C PHE A 72 11.65 -1.41 12.72
N GLY A 73 10.38 -1.01 12.89
CA GLY A 73 9.35 -1.85 13.53
C GLY A 73 9.10 -3.15 12.76
N THR A 74 9.01 -3.06 11.45
CA THR A 74 8.79 -4.20 10.56
C THR A 74 9.97 -5.18 10.60
N TRP A 75 11.21 -4.67 10.57
CA TRP A 75 12.41 -5.50 10.67
C TRP A 75 12.56 -6.13 12.05
N ALA A 76 12.26 -5.40 13.12
CA ALA A 76 12.28 -5.95 14.48
C ALA A 76 11.31 -7.13 14.61
N VAL A 77 10.07 -6.98 14.13
CA VAL A 77 9.10 -8.09 14.10
C VAL A 77 9.58 -9.23 13.22
N ALA A 78 10.08 -8.96 12.01
CA ALA A 78 10.55 -9.99 11.09
C ALA A 78 11.66 -10.85 11.70
N ILE A 79 12.63 -10.25 12.39
CA ILE A 79 13.74 -10.97 13.04
C ILE A 79 13.25 -11.81 14.23
N ILE A 80 12.32 -11.28 15.02
CA ILE A 80 11.87 -11.92 16.27
C ILE A 80 10.79 -12.98 15.99
N ALA A 81 9.96 -12.81 14.97
CA ALA A 81 8.81 -13.66 14.70
C ALA A 81 9.11 -15.15 14.54
N PRO A 82 10.16 -15.60 13.82
CA PRO A 82 10.46 -17.03 13.73
C PRO A 82 10.77 -17.68 15.09
N ALA A 83 11.52 -16.99 15.97
CA ALA A 83 11.85 -17.50 17.29
C ALA A 83 10.64 -17.55 18.22
N LEU A 84 9.77 -16.52 18.18
CA LEU A 84 8.49 -16.56 18.90
C LEU A 84 7.58 -17.65 18.34
N GLY A 85 7.61 -17.89 17.04
CA GLY A 85 6.89 -18.96 16.38
C GLY A 85 7.30 -20.34 16.91
N VAL A 86 8.60 -20.60 16.99
CA VAL A 86 9.13 -21.83 17.61
C VAL A 86 8.56 -22.02 19.02
N ILE A 87 8.62 -21.00 19.88
CA ILE A 87 8.11 -21.08 21.25
C ILE A 87 6.60 -21.39 21.26
N ALA A 88 5.85 -20.78 20.36
CA ALA A 88 4.39 -20.98 20.28
C ALA A 88 3.97 -22.35 19.73
N ASP A 89 4.85 -23.06 19.03
CA ASP A 89 4.59 -24.43 18.59
C ASP A 89 4.78 -25.46 19.71
N TYR A 90 5.41 -25.09 20.85
CA TYR A 90 5.59 -25.92 22.04
C TYR A 90 4.59 -25.62 23.16
N LYS A 91 3.69 -24.65 22.99
CA LYS A 91 2.67 -24.29 23.98
C LYS A 91 1.35 -23.94 23.29
N PRO A 92 0.19 -24.18 23.91
CA PRO A 92 -1.12 -23.76 23.42
C PRO A 92 -1.31 -22.24 23.68
N VAL A 93 -0.53 -21.40 23.03
CA VAL A 93 -0.50 -19.94 23.26
C VAL A 93 -0.72 -19.12 21.99
N LYS A 94 -0.97 -19.77 20.82
CA LYS A 94 -1.14 -19.07 19.54
C LYS A 94 -2.28 -18.05 19.62
N MET A 95 -3.45 -18.45 20.11
CA MET A 95 -4.59 -17.57 20.30
C MET A 95 -4.35 -16.52 21.39
N SER A 96 -3.61 -16.86 22.45
CA SER A 96 -3.29 -15.92 23.53
C SER A 96 -2.39 -14.78 23.02
N TRP A 97 -1.35 -15.11 22.26
CA TRP A 97 -0.49 -14.11 21.62
C TRP A 97 -1.24 -13.29 20.58
N LEU A 98 -2.06 -13.93 19.75
CA LEU A 98 -2.92 -13.23 18.79
C LEU A 98 -3.82 -12.19 19.49
N ARG A 99 -4.44 -12.56 20.62
CA ARG A 99 -5.28 -11.64 21.42
C ARG A 99 -4.48 -10.45 21.95
N ILE A 100 -3.35 -10.71 22.62
CA ILE A 100 -2.51 -9.66 23.21
C ILE A 100 -2.05 -8.67 22.13
N LEU A 101 -1.50 -9.19 21.02
CA LEU A 101 -0.99 -8.35 19.93
C LEU A 101 -2.11 -7.59 19.22
N THR A 102 -3.30 -8.19 19.10
CA THR A 102 -4.48 -7.49 18.58
C THR A 102 -4.94 -6.38 19.52
N TYR A 103 -4.95 -6.61 20.83
CA TYR A 103 -5.33 -5.57 21.79
C TYR A 103 -4.35 -4.41 21.77
N VAL A 104 -3.07 -4.69 21.66
CA VAL A 104 -2.03 -3.67 21.52
C VAL A 104 -2.21 -2.93 20.19
N GLY A 105 -2.34 -3.64 19.07
CA GLY A 105 -2.47 -3.04 17.75
C GLY A 105 -3.75 -2.21 17.59
N ALA A 106 -4.91 -2.79 17.86
CA ALA A 106 -6.19 -2.11 17.74
C ALA A 106 -6.36 -0.99 18.79
N GLY A 107 -5.85 -1.20 20.02
CA GLY A 107 -5.84 -0.16 21.06
C GLY A 107 -4.98 1.03 20.70
N SER A 108 -3.80 0.80 20.13
CA SER A 108 -2.94 1.88 19.64
C SER A 108 -3.56 2.59 18.43
N THR A 109 -4.22 1.85 17.53
CA THR A 109 -4.99 2.45 16.42
C THR A 109 -6.11 3.34 16.93
N PHE A 110 -6.84 2.91 17.97
CA PHE A 110 -7.87 3.73 18.62
C PHE A 110 -7.28 5.03 19.21
N LEU A 111 -6.10 4.93 19.84
CA LEU A 111 -5.43 6.08 20.45
C LEU A 111 -4.89 7.09 19.41
N LEU A 112 -4.74 6.73 18.13
CA LEU A 112 -4.40 7.70 17.08
C LEU A 112 -5.40 8.85 16.99
N GLY A 113 -6.68 8.61 17.25
CA GLY A 113 -7.70 9.66 17.24
C GLY A 113 -7.71 10.58 18.48
N PHE A 114 -6.72 10.46 19.37
CA PHE A 114 -6.60 11.25 20.60
C PHE A 114 -5.29 12.05 20.65
N ASP A 115 -4.76 12.42 19.51
CA ASP A 115 -3.53 13.19 19.34
C ASP A 115 -3.54 14.52 20.12
N PHE A 116 -4.71 15.19 20.20
CA PHE A 116 -4.90 16.42 20.97
C PHE A 116 -4.54 16.31 22.47
N LEU A 117 -4.43 15.09 23.02
CA LEU A 117 -3.98 14.88 24.41
C LEU A 117 -2.48 15.12 24.60
N ALA A 118 -1.70 15.13 23.52
CA ALA A 118 -0.28 15.44 23.59
C ALA A 118 0.03 16.93 23.85
N GLY A 119 -0.95 17.78 23.59
CA GLY A 119 -0.83 19.24 23.69
C GLY A 119 -0.24 19.85 22.40
N ASP A 120 -0.54 21.14 22.21
CA ASP A 120 -0.23 21.87 20.97
C ASP A 120 1.23 21.72 20.55
N GLY A 121 1.43 21.33 19.29
CA GLY A 121 2.75 21.12 18.66
C GLY A 121 3.42 19.77 18.97
N ASN A 122 2.78 18.85 19.73
CA ASN A 122 3.30 17.50 20.00
C ASN A 122 2.37 16.40 19.46
N GLU A 123 1.30 16.72 18.77
CA GLU A 123 0.31 15.79 18.21
C GLU A 123 0.95 14.81 17.26
N TRP A 124 1.88 15.26 16.41
CA TRP A 124 2.62 14.42 15.48
C TRP A 124 3.47 13.35 16.19
N ILE A 125 4.04 13.66 17.39
CA ILE A 125 4.80 12.67 18.19
C ILE A 125 3.86 11.58 18.70
N TRP A 126 2.66 11.96 19.18
CA TRP A 126 1.63 11.02 19.59
C TRP A 126 1.24 10.07 18.46
N LEU A 127 0.95 10.63 17.29
CA LEU A 127 0.62 9.85 16.10
C LEU A 127 1.74 8.87 15.75
N LEU A 128 2.99 9.34 15.74
CA LEU A 128 4.15 8.54 15.41
C LEU A 128 4.32 7.34 16.36
N ILE A 129 4.22 7.57 17.68
CA ILE A 129 4.36 6.52 18.70
C ILE A 129 3.25 5.48 18.55
N PHE A 130 2.00 5.89 18.49
CA PHE A 130 0.87 4.95 18.44
C PHE A 130 0.76 4.24 17.10
N TYR A 131 1.11 4.89 15.99
CA TYR A 131 1.21 4.24 14.69
C TYR A 131 2.29 3.17 14.67
N PHE A 132 3.46 3.45 15.23
CA PHE A 132 4.55 2.48 15.37
C PHE A 132 4.13 1.24 16.17
N ILE A 133 3.49 1.43 17.32
CA ILE A 133 3.01 0.32 18.17
C ILE A 133 1.89 -0.45 17.44
N ALA A 134 0.97 0.24 16.76
CA ALA A 134 -0.09 -0.40 15.98
C ALA A 134 0.47 -1.24 14.83
N ASN A 135 1.48 -0.74 14.13
CA ASN A 135 2.16 -1.46 13.04
C ASN A 135 2.89 -2.72 13.55
N ILE A 136 3.59 -2.63 14.69
CA ILE A 136 4.19 -3.82 15.34
C ILE A 136 3.08 -4.81 15.71
N GLY A 137 2.00 -4.35 16.33
CA GLY A 137 0.86 -5.18 16.71
C GLY A 137 0.26 -5.94 15.53
N LEU A 138 0.01 -5.24 14.41
CA LEU A 138 -0.49 -5.84 13.17
C LEU A 138 0.45 -6.92 12.63
N ASN A 139 1.71 -6.56 12.45
CA ASN A 139 2.70 -7.45 11.83
C ASN A 139 2.98 -8.70 12.68
N ALA A 140 3.10 -8.53 13.98
CA ALA A 140 3.34 -9.65 14.89
C ALA A 140 2.08 -10.54 15.04
N ALA A 141 0.88 -9.97 15.15
CA ALA A 141 -0.36 -10.71 15.18
C ALA A 141 -0.57 -11.54 13.91
N GLY A 142 -0.16 -11.02 12.75
CA GLY A 142 -0.26 -11.68 11.45
C GLY A 142 0.45 -13.04 11.41
N VAL A 143 1.56 -13.22 12.13
CA VAL A 143 2.27 -14.51 12.21
C VAL A 143 1.40 -15.57 12.88
N PHE A 144 0.84 -15.26 14.05
CA PHE A 144 -0.02 -16.19 14.80
C PHE A 144 -1.34 -16.44 14.08
N TYR A 145 -1.92 -15.39 13.48
CA TYR A 145 -3.13 -15.51 12.67
C TYR A 145 -2.96 -16.45 11.49
N ASN A 146 -1.90 -16.26 10.69
CA ASN A 146 -1.62 -17.13 9.56
C ASN A 146 -1.32 -18.57 9.98
N ALA A 147 -0.65 -18.77 11.11
CA ALA A 147 -0.33 -20.08 11.66
C ALA A 147 -1.57 -20.91 12.08
N LEU A 148 -2.75 -20.28 12.20
CA LEU A 148 -4.01 -20.99 12.42
C LEU A 148 -4.54 -21.67 11.16
N LEU A 149 -4.16 -21.20 9.97
CA LEU A 149 -4.73 -21.67 8.68
C LEU A 149 -4.64 -23.20 8.49
N PRO A 150 -3.49 -23.88 8.71
CA PRO A 150 -3.39 -25.33 8.54
C PRO A 150 -4.30 -26.13 9.47
N HIS A 151 -4.71 -25.55 10.61
CA HIS A 151 -5.55 -26.20 11.61
C HIS A 151 -7.06 -26.02 11.37
N LEU A 152 -7.47 -25.30 10.32
CA LEU A 152 -8.89 -24.98 10.05
C LEU A 152 -9.59 -25.91 9.07
N GLY A 153 -8.86 -26.75 8.35
CA GLY A 153 -9.42 -27.67 7.37
C GLY A 153 -8.33 -28.47 6.66
N LYS A 154 -8.75 -29.29 5.71
CA LYS A 154 -7.86 -30.12 4.88
C LYS A 154 -7.06 -29.28 3.90
N ASP A 155 -5.97 -29.85 3.36
CA ASP A 155 -5.13 -29.20 2.33
C ASP A 155 -5.96 -28.69 1.14
N GLU A 156 -6.97 -29.47 0.70
CA GLU A 156 -7.84 -29.10 -0.43
C GLU A 156 -8.78 -27.94 -0.11
N GLU A 157 -9.06 -27.68 1.17
CA GLU A 157 -9.95 -26.59 1.61
C GLU A 157 -9.17 -25.30 1.87
N MET A 158 -7.82 -25.34 2.00
CA MET A 158 -7.00 -24.18 2.36
C MET A 158 -7.13 -23.04 1.35
N ASP A 159 -7.25 -23.35 0.04
CA ASP A 159 -7.45 -22.31 -0.99
C ASP A 159 -8.74 -21.52 -0.74
N SER A 160 -9.83 -22.25 -0.43
CA SER A 160 -11.11 -21.64 -0.15
C SER A 160 -11.07 -20.80 1.14
N ILE A 161 -10.46 -21.34 2.20
CA ILE A 161 -10.36 -20.65 3.50
C ILE A 161 -9.50 -19.39 3.37
N SER A 162 -8.32 -19.50 2.77
CA SER A 162 -7.39 -18.39 2.61
C SER A 162 -7.95 -17.27 1.72
N ASN A 163 -8.45 -17.60 0.53
CA ASN A 163 -9.01 -16.60 -0.38
C ASN A 163 -10.28 -15.94 0.20
N ARG A 164 -11.12 -16.72 0.91
CA ARG A 164 -12.30 -16.19 1.59
C ARG A 164 -11.91 -15.21 2.70
N ALA A 165 -10.85 -15.47 3.44
CA ALA A 165 -10.37 -14.56 4.47
C ALA A 165 -9.88 -13.24 3.86
N TYR A 166 -9.10 -13.28 2.77
CA TYR A 166 -8.72 -12.08 2.02
C TYR A 166 -9.93 -11.34 1.43
N ALA A 167 -10.91 -12.08 0.85
CA ALA A 167 -12.15 -11.47 0.35
C ALA A 167 -12.90 -10.70 1.45
N TYR A 168 -12.98 -11.27 2.66
CA TYR A 168 -13.56 -10.58 3.82
C TYR A 168 -12.75 -9.34 4.20
N GLY A 169 -11.41 -9.41 4.14
CA GLY A 169 -10.53 -8.27 4.38
C GLY A 169 -10.78 -7.13 3.41
N TYR A 170 -10.80 -7.40 2.11
CA TYR A 170 -11.08 -6.40 1.09
C TYR A 170 -12.44 -5.74 1.29
N LEU A 171 -13.48 -6.53 1.52
CA LEU A 171 -14.82 -5.98 1.73
C LEU A 171 -14.92 -5.19 3.04
N GLY A 172 -14.37 -5.71 4.15
CA GLY A 172 -14.42 -5.06 5.47
C GLY A 172 -13.63 -3.75 5.51
N GLY A 173 -12.41 -3.74 4.95
CA GLY A 173 -11.59 -2.55 4.82
C GLY A 173 -12.19 -1.53 3.86
N GLY A 174 -12.66 -1.99 2.70
CA GLY A 174 -13.30 -1.15 1.68
C GLY A 174 -14.57 -0.48 2.18
N LEU A 175 -15.44 -1.19 2.88
CA LEU A 175 -16.68 -0.61 3.44
C LEU A 175 -16.39 0.48 4.47
N LEU A 176 -15.43 0.26 5.37
CA LEU A 176 -15.08 1.29 6.34
C LEU A 176 -14.43 2.50 5.66
N LEU A 177 -13.57 2.27 4.66
CA LEU A 177 -12.94 3.35 3.91
C LEU A 177 -13.98 4.21 3.18
N VAL A 178 -15.03 3.62 2.57
CA VAL A 178 -16.15 4.38 1.97
C VAL A 178 -16.86 5.26 3.00
N VAL A 179 -17.12 4.72 4.19
CA VAL A 179 -17.74 5.50 5.28
C VAL A 179 -16.83 6.66 5.69
N HIS A 180 -15.54 6.41 5.86
CA HIS A 180 -14.57 7.45 6.23
C HIS A 180 -14.44 8.52 5.14
N LEU A 181 -14.34 8.12 3.87
CA LEU A 181 -14.30 9.06 2.75
C LEU A 181 -15.56 9.93 2.71
N GLY A 182 -16.75 9.31 2.90
CA GLY A 182 -18.00 10.06 2.99
C GLY A 182 -18.05 11.05 4.15
N LEU A 183 -17.45 10.72 5.30
CA LEU A 183 -17.37 11.64 6.45
C LEU A 183 -16.37 12.78 6.19
N VAL A 184 -15.20 12.47 5.61
CA VAL A 184 -14.17 13.47 5.31
C VAL A 184 -14.66 14.46 4.26
N LEU A 185 -15.24 13.98 3.16
CA LEU A 185 -15.74 14.85 2.08
C LEU A 185 -17.05 15.56 2.45
N GLY A 186 -17.91 14.93 3.26
CA GLY A 186 -19.23 15.48 3.56
C GLY A 186 -19.30 16.39 4.79
N ILE A 187 -18.45 16.18 5.79
CA ILE A 187 -18.42 16.93 7.05
C ILE A 187 -17.09 17.69 7.17
N GLY A 188 -15.98 17.00 6.92
CA GLY A 188 -14.63 17.56 7.03
C GLY A 188 -14.18 17.90 8.46
N GLY A 189 -12.99 18.47 8.56
CA GLY A 189 -12.39 18.98 9.79
C GLY A 189 -11.70 17.92 10.65
N ASP A 190 -10.81 18.37 11.52
CA ASP A 190 -9.91 17.57 12.35
C ASP A 190 -10.62 16.53 13.22
N ALA A 191 -11.78 16.89 13.78
CA ALA A 191 -12.57 15.99 14.61
C ALA A 191 -13.05 14.76 13.83
N VAL A 192 -13.35 14.90 12.54
CA VAL A 192 -13.75 13.80 11.65
C VAL A 192 -12.55 12.89 11.36
N ILE A 193 -11.40 13.47 11.08
CA ILE A 193 -10.16 12.71 10.83
C ILE A 193 -9.80 11.86 12.07
N ARG A 194 -9.79 12.48 13.25
CA ARG A 194 -9.57 11.81 14.55
C ARG A 194 -10.59 10.70 14.81
N PHE A 195 -11.86 10.94 14.49
CA PHE A 195 -12.91 9.92 14.59
C PHE A 195 -12.65 8.74 13.64
N CYS A 196 -12.26 8.99 12.39
CA CYS A 196 -11.94 7.94 11.42
C CYS A 196 -10.76 7.05 11.89
N LEU A 197 -9.71 7.67 12.46
CA LEU A 197 -8.59 6.94 13.04
C LEU A 197 -9.04 6.06 14.23
N ALA A 198 -9.75 6.64 15.19
CA ALA A 198 -10.23 5.91 16.37
C ALA A 198 -11.20 4.78 16.00
N SER A 199 -12.15 5.04 15.10
CA SER A 199 -13.15 4.06 14.69
C SER A 199 -12.53 2.86 13.96
N SER A 200 -11.40 3.04 13.27
CA SER A 200 -10.63 1.92 12.67
C SER A 200 -10.11 0.95 13.73
N GLY A 201 -9.64 1.46 14.87
CA GLY A 201 -9.24 0.62 16.01
C GLY A 201 -10.42 -0.14 16.62
N VAL A 202 -11.57 0.52 16.78
CA VAL A 202 -12.81 -0.11 17.26
C VAL A 202 -13.29 -1.20 16.30
N TRP A 203 -13.23 -0.93 14.99
CA TRP A 203 -13.59 -1.90 13.95
C TRP A 203 -12.70 -3.14 14.02
N TRP A 204 -11.39 -2.97 14.05
CA TRP A 204 -10.46 -4.09 14.16
C TRP A 204 -10.72 -4.91 15.42
N PHE A 205 -10.77 -4.29 16.58
CA PHE A 205 -11.05 -4.95 17.84
C PHE A 205 -12.40 -5.69 17.83
N GLY A 206 -13.47 -5.03 17.39
CA GLY A 206 -14.83 -5.57 17.40
C GLY A 206 -14.96 -6.85 16.56
N PHE A 207 -14.38 -6.87 15.36
CA PHE A 207 -14.42 -8.05 14.51
C PHE A 207 -13.44 -9.15 14.94
N ALA A 208 -12.31 -8.80 15.55
CA ALA A 208 -11.39 -9.78 16.12
C ALA A 208 -12.04 -10.59 17.28
N LEU A 209 -13.03 -10.04 17.98
CA LEU A 209 -13.77 -10.77 19.02
C LEU A 209 -14.48 -12.01 18.47
N PHE A 210 -14.93 -12.00 17.21
CA PHE A 210 -15.51 -13.18 16.56
C PHE A 210 -14.46 -14.27 16.39
N THR A 211 -13.25 -13.91 15.99
CA THR A 211 -12.11 -14.84 15.89
C THR A 211 -11.80 -15.46 17.24
N PHE A 212 -11.69 -14.64 18.28
CA PHE A 212 -11.37 -15.11 19.64
C PHE A 212 -12.45 -16.01 20.25
N LYS A 213 -13.69 -15.89 19.76
CA LYS A 213 -14.82 -16.70 20.24
C LYS A 213 -14.95 -18.03 19.50
N TYR A 214 -14.72 -18.05 18.19
CA TYR A 214 -15.09 -19.18 17.36
C TYR A 214 -13.89 -20.01 16.88
N VAL A 215 -12.67 -19.44 16.85
CA VAL A 215 -11.47 -20.18 16.48
C VAL A 215 -10.83 -20.75 17.75
N PRO A 216 -10.78 -22.08 17.90
CA PRO A 216 -10.16 -22.69 19.07
C PRO A 216 -8.63 -22.55 19.02
N GLU A 217 -7.98 -22.67 20.19
CA GLU A 217 -6.54 -22.88 20.25
C GLU A 217 -6.21 -24.21 19.57
N PRO A 218 -5.26 -24.25 18.62
CA PRO A 218 -4.82 -25.52 18.03
C PRO A 218 -4.28 -26.47 19.07
N PRO A 219 -4.50 -27.81 18.92
CA PRO A 219 -4.02 -28.78 19.86
C PRO A 219 -2.49 -28.75 19.98
N MET A 220 -1.97 -28.91 21.18
CA MET A 220 -0.55 -29.04 21.41
C MET A 220 -0.12 -30.46 21.01
N GLU A 221 0.85 -30.57 20.12
CA GLU A 221 1.31 -31.83 19.56
C GLU A 221 2.75 -32.19 20.00
N ASN A 222 3.45 -31.23 20.63
CA ASN A 222 4.79 -31.44 21.16
C ASN A 222 4.77 -31.52 22.69
N ASP A 223 5.08 -32.71 23.22
CA ASP A 223 5.21 -32.99 24.67
C ASP A 223 6.65 -32.75 25.18
N LYS A 224 7.38 -31.84 24.51
CA LYS A 224 8.77 -31.52 24.88
C LYS A 224 8.80 -30.22 25.71
N ASP A 225 9.89 -30.08 26.50
CA ASP A 225 10.14 -28.85 27.25
C ASP A 225 10.18 -27.62 26.32
N VAL A 226 9.55 -26.54 26.77
CA VAL A 226 9.50 -25.28 26.02
C VAL A 226 10.90 -24.68 25.86
N PRO A 227 11.36 -24.44 24.65
CA PRO A 227 12.69 -23.88 24.44
C PRO A 227 12.79 -22.45 24.99
N THR A 228 13.94 -22.10 25.52
CA THR A 228 14.30 -20.73 25.83
C THR A 228 14.48 -19.95 24.52
N PHE A 229 14.46 -18.61 24.59
CA PHE A 229 14.59 -17.76 23.40
C PHE A 229 15.88 -18.07 22.59
N ASN A 230 17.01 -18.30 23.28
CA ASN A 230 18.26 -18.69 22.62
C ASN A 230 18.17 -20.07 21.93
N GLN A 231 17.50 -21.02 22.56
CA GLN A 231 17.25 -22.34 21.96
C GLN A 231 16.29 -22.24 20.76
N ALA A 232 15.28 -21.37 20.84
CA ALA A 232 14.39 -21.09 19.72
C ALA A 232 15.16 -20.51 18.53
N TYR A 233 16.06 -19.56 18.74
CA TYR A 233 16.94 -19.06 17.67
C TYR A 233 17.87 -20.15 17.11
N ALA A 234 18.41 -21.00 17.96
CA ALA A 234 19.22 -22.13 17.51
C ALA A 234 18.40 -23.09 16.64
N GLN A 235 17.14 -23.34 17.00
CA GLN A 235 16.23 -24.15 16.18
C GLN A 235 15.90 -23.46 14.86
N VAL A 236 15.60 -22.16 14.85
CA VAL A 236 15.41 -21.37 13.62
C VAL A 236 16.61 -21.53 12.69
N TRP A 237 17.84 -21.41 13.23
CA TRP A 237 19.05 -21.61 12.45
C TRP A 237 19.24 -23.06 11.96
N GLN A 238 18.83 -24.02 12.75
CA GLN A 238 18.83 -25.44 12.35
C GLN A 238 17.83 -25.69 11.21
N THR A 239 16.63 -25.12 11.29
CA THR A 239 15.61 -25.23 10.23
C THR A 239 16.12 -24.67 8.89
N LEU A 240 16.84 -23.56 8.92
CA LEU A 240 17.47 -23.01 7.70
C LEU A 240 18.54 -23.97 7.13
N LYS A 241 19.23 -24.76 7.96
CA LYS A 241 20.18 -25.77 7.53
C LYS A 241 19.51 -27.06 7.01
N GLU A 242 18.25 -27.29 7.37
CA GLU A 242 17.45 -28.42 6.87
C GLU A 242 16.90 -28.19 5.45
N TYR A 243 17.59 -27.33 4.65
CA TYR A 243 17.21 -27.02 3.27
C TYR A 243 16.94 -28.28 2.43
N ASP A 244 17.78 -29.31 2.53
CA ASP A 244 17.64 -30.54 1.74
C ASP A 244 16.33 -31.28 2.04
N LYS A 245 15.85 -31.21 3.31
CA LYS A 245 14.63 -31.84 3.77
C LYS A 245 13.37 -31.13 3.28
N PHE A 246 13.40 -29.79 3.21
CA PHE A 246 12.30 -28.93 2.78
C PHE A 246 12.63 -28.17 1.49
N ARG A 247 13.35 -28.84 0.58
CA ARG A 247 13.87 -28.19 -0.63
C ARG A 247 12.78 -27.47 -1.44
N THR A 248 11.64 -28.11 -1.63
CA THR A 248 10.51 -27.53 -2.36
C THR A 248 9.95 -26.30 -1.66
N LEU A 249 9.79 -26.34 -0.35
CA LEU A 249 9.30 -25.23 0.46
C LEU A 249 10.26 -24.02 0.38
N PHE A 250 11.57 -24.23 0.53
CA PHE A 250 12.56 -23.16 0.41
C PHE A 250 12.64 -22.58 -1.01
N THR A 251 12.47 -23.43 -2.03
CA THR A 251 12.37 -22.97 -3.42
C THR A 251 11.13 -22.09 -3.61
N TYR A 252 9.99 -22.47 -3.01
CA TYR A 252 8.79 -21.65 -2.99
C TYR A 252 9.00 -20.33 -2.25
N MET A 253 9.65 -20.35 -1.09
CA MET A 253 9.94 -19.14 -0.32
C MET A 253 10.82 -18.16 -1.11
N LEU A 254 11.79 -18.68 -1.90
CA LEU A 254 12.59 -17.83 -2.78
C LEU A 254 11.76 -17.26 -3.93
N ALA A 255 10.88 -18.04 -4.55
CA ALA A 255 9.94 -17.54 -5.55
C ALA A 255 8.99 -16.49 -4.94
N TYR A 256 8.45 -16.77 -3.75
CA TYR A 256 7.61 -15.86 -2.98
C TYR A 256 8.31 -14.55 -2.69
N PHE A 257 9.56 -14.59 -2.25
CA PHE A 257 10.38 -13.40 -2.02
C PHE A 257 10.32 -12.44 -3.20
N PHE A 258 10.59 -12.92 -4.42
CA PHE A 258 10.62 -12.07 -5.60
C PHE A 258 9.25 -11.56 -6.04
N PHE A 259 8.23 -12.42 -6.10
CA PHE A 259 6.95 -11.96 -6.60
C PHE A 259 6.16 -11.15 -5.58
N ILE A 260 6.29 -11.43 -4.27
CA ILE A 260 5.60 -10.64 -3.25
C ILE A 260 6.22 -9.26 -3.08
N ASP A 261 7.55 -9.16 -3.24
CA ASP A 261 8.26 -7.89 -3.28
C ASP A 261 7.72 -6.98 -4.40
N ALA A 262 7.64 -7.53 -5.60
CA ALA A 262 7.09 -6.81 -6.74
C ALA A 262 5.65 -6.34 -6.50
N ILE A 263 4.78 -7.22 -5.98
CA ILE A 263 3.39 -6.89 -5.67
C ILE A 263 3.29 -5.80 -4.60
N ASN A 264 4.09 -5.91 -3.52
CA ASN A 264 4.14 -4.90 -2.47
C ASN A 264 4.70 -3.57 -2.98
N THR A 265 5.66 -3.62 -3.91
CA THR A 265 6.24 -2.42 -4.54
C THR A 265 5.21 -1.69 -5.38
N VAL A 266 4.41 -2.40 -6.19
CA VAL A 266 3.29 -1.77 -6.93
C VAL A 266 2.33 -1.07 -5.98
N TRP A 267 2.04 -1.68 -4.82
CA TRP A 267 1.17 -1.07 -3.82
C TRP A 267 1.78 0.19 -3.19
N ALA A 268 3.06 0.16 -2.87
CA ALA A 268 3.76 1.28 -2.23
C ALA A 268 4.04 2.43 -3.21
N VAL A 269 4.45 2.11 -4.44
CA VAL A 269 4.88 3.08 -5.46
C VAL A 269 3.71 3.56 -6.32
N GLY A 270 2.65 2.75 -6.49
CA GLY A 270 1.53 3.07 -7.36
C GLY A 270 0.88 4.43 -7.13
N PRO A 271 0.57 4.84 -5.88
CA PRO A 271 0.05 6.17 -5.59
C PRO A 271 1.02 7.29 -5.98
N ILE A 272 2.32 7.12 -5.69
CA ILE A 272 3.37 8.10 -6.05
C ILE A 272 3.48 8.23 -7.56
N PHE A 273 3.55 7.12 -8.28
CA PHE A 273 3.55 7.10 -9.75
C PHE A 273 2.29 7.76 -10.32
N GLY A 274 1.13 7.49 -9.74
CA GLY A 274 -0.14 8.12 -10.12
C GLY A 274 -0.09 9.64 -9.97
N ALA A 275 0.35 10.14 -8.82
CA ALA A 275 0.39 11.56 -8.54
C ALA A 275 1.50 12.29 -9.33
N VAL A 276 2.72 11.76 -9.32
CA VAL A 276 3.90 12.46 -9.87
C VAL A 276 4.01 12.29 -11.39
N VAL A 277 3.83 11.07 -11.90
CA VAL A 277 4.06 10.77 -13.32
C VAL A 277 2.79 10.94 -14.17
N LEU A 278 1.65 10.58 -13.60
CA LEU A 278 0.39 10.62 -14.33
C LEU A 278 -0.46 11.86 -14.02
N GLY A 279 -0.15 12.60 -12.96
CA GLY A 279 -0.91 13.78 -12.57
C GLY A 279 -2.30 13.44 -11.99
N VAL A 280 -2.45 12.30 -11.33
CA VAL A 280 -3.72 11.87 -10.71
C VAL A 280 -3.94 12.62 -9.39
N THR A 281 -5.12 13.16 -9.18
CA THR A 281 -5.48 13.89 -7.96
C THR A 281 -5.61 12.97 -6.73
N THR A 282 -5.49 13.53 -5.54
CA THR A 282 -5.68 12.79 -4.28
C THR A 282 -7.06 12.14 -4.20
N THR A 283 -8.09 12.83 -4.66
CA THR A 283 -9.47 12.31 -4.70
C THR A 283 -9.59 11.10 -5.63
N GLU A 284 -9.00 11.16 -6.83
CA GLU A 284 -8.98 10.04 -7.76
C GLU A 284 -8.18 8.84 -7.24
N LEU A 285 -7.05 9.11 -6.54
CA LEU A 285 -6.28 8.07 -5.85
C LEU A 285 -7.14 7.36 -4.79
N MET A 286 -7.85 8.10 -3.96
CA MET A 286 -8.73 7.54 -2.92
C MET A 286 -9.86 6.70 -3.52
N ILE A 287 -10.53 7.20 -4.56
CA ILE A 287 -11.57 6.47 -5.30
C ILE A 287 -10.99 5.17 -5.88
N THR A 288 -9.79 5.23 -6.43
CA THR A 288 -9.11 4.04 -6.99
C THR A 288 -8.78 3.02 -5.92
N ILE A 289 -8.31 3.42 -4.73
CA ILE A 289 -8.06 2.51 -3.60
C ILE A 289 -9.36 1.81 -3.19
N VAL A 290 -10.48 2.54 -3.12
CA VAL A 290 -11.80 1.95 -2.86
C VAL A 290 -12.17 0.94 -3.94
N ALA A 291 -12.03 1.30 -5.22
CA ALA A 291 -12.34 0.42 -6.34
C ALA A 291 -11.51 -0.88 -6.32
N ILE A 292 -10.22 -0.79 -6.00
CA ILE A 292 -9.34 -1.97 -5.83
C ILE A 292 -9.96 -2.95 -4.82
N GLN A 293 -10.42 -2.48 -3.66
CA GLN A 293 -10.99 -3.32 -2.62
C GLN A 293 -12.28 -4.04 -3.10
N PHE A 294 -13.17 -3.30 -3.75
CA PHE A 294 -14.45 -3.85 -4.23
C PHE A 294 -14.27 -4.81 -5.41
N VAL A 295 -13.26 -4.63 -6.25
CA VAL A 295 -12.91 -5.57 -7.33
C VAL A 295 -12.16 -6.79 -6.78
N ALA A 296 -11.23 -6.61 -5.85
CA ALA A 296 -10.47 -7.71 -5.28
C ALA A 296 -11.36 -8.70 -4.51
N TRP A 297 -12.41 -8.22 -3.86
CA TRP A 297 -13.37 -9.06 -3.14
C TRP A 297 -13.97 -10.18 -3.99
N PRO A 298 -14.73 -9.95 -5.09
CA PRO A 298 -15.28 -11.03 -5.91
C PRO A 298 -14.18 -11.82 -6.65
N CYS A 299 -13.07 -11.18 -7.03
CA CYS A 299 -11.97 -11.85 -7.71
C CYS A 299 -11.27 -12.90 -6.82
N ALA A 300 -11.20 -12.70 -5.51
CA ALA A 300 -10.69 -13.70 -4.59
C ALA A 300 -11.52 -15.00 -4.64
N TYR A 301 -12.84 -14.91 -4.75
CA TYR A 301 -13.69 -16.09 -4.98
C TYR A 301 -13.49 -16.68 -6.38
N GLY A 302 -13.34 -15.84 -7.41
CA GLY A 302 -13.02 -16.27 -8.77
C GLY A 302 -11.74 -17.11 -8.84
N PHE A 303 -10.69 -16.68 -8.14
CA PHE A 303 -9.43 -17.43 -8.05
C PHE A 303 -9.56 -18.72 -7.23
N THR A 304 -10.47 -18.80 -6.27
CA THR A 304 -10.79 -20.07 -5.60
C THR A 304 -11.38 -21.08 -6.59
N ILE A 305 -12.33 -20.65 -7.42
CA ILE A 305 -12.92 -21.50 -8.48
C ILE A 305 -11.83 -21.94 -9.47
N LEU A 306 -10.96 -21.02 -9.85
CA LEU A 306 -9.85 -21.31 -10.75
C LEU A 306 -8.86 -22.31 -10.14
N ALA A 307 -8.55 -22.17 -8.85
CA ALA A 307 -7.67 -23.08 -8.12
C ALA A 307 -8.27 -24.50 -8.04
N HIS A 308 -9.56 -24.62 -7.81
CA HIS A 308 -10.24 -25.92 -7.84
C HIS A 308 -10.25 -26.55 -9.23
N ALA A 309 -10.38 -25.74 -10.30
CA ALA A 309 -10.44 -26.24 -11.67
C ALA A 309 -9.07 -26.60 -12.26
N TRP A 310 -8.02 -25.81 -11.97
CA TRP A 310 -6.71 -25.93 -12.60
C TRP A 310 -5.59 -26.41 -11.63
N GLY A 311 -5.88 -26.42 -10.34
CA GLY A 311 -4.93 -26.60 -9.25
C GLY A 311 -4.32 -25.28 -8.79
N THR A 312 -4.03 -25.18 -7.48
CA THR A 312 -3.59 -23.98 -6.77
C THR A 312 -2.37 -23.32 -7.41
N LYS A 313 -1.33 -24.11 -7.73
CA LYS A 313 -0.11 -23.62 -8.37
C LYS A 313 -0.35 -22.96 -9.74
N ARG A 314 -1.24 -23.57 -10.56
CA ARG A 314 -1.54 -23.01 -11.89
C ARG A 314 -2.37 -21.74 -11.77
N ALA A 315 -3.30 -21.69 -10.84
CA ALA A 315 -4.09 -20.49 -10.57
C ALA A 315 -3.22 -19.34 -10.07
N LEU A 316 -2.28 -19.59 -9.15
CA LEU A 316 -1.31 -18.58 -8.71
C LEU A 316 -0.42 -18.12 -9.87
N ASN A 317 0.11 -19.03 -10.68
CA ASN A 317 0.92 -18.65 -11.83
C ASN A 317 0.14 -17.80 -12.84
N ALA A 318 -1.15 -18.07 -13.05
CA ALA A 318 -2.00 -17.23 -13.90
C ALA A 318 -2.11 -15.80 -13.35
N SER A 319 -2.28 -15.65 -12.02
CA SER A 319 -2.25 -14.32 -11.38
C SER A 319 -0.90 -13.64 -11.55
N LEU A 320 0.22 -14.35 -11.35
CA LEU A 320 1.58 -13.78 -11.49
C LEU A 320 1.90 -13.37 -12.94
N VAL A 321 1.44 -14.15 -13.92
CA VAL A 321 1.53 -13.77 -15.34
C VAL A 321 0.66 -12.54 -15.61
N GLY A 322 -0.53 -12.45 -15.01
CA GLY A 322 -1.36 -11.26 -15.06
C GLY A 322 -0.63 -10.02 -14.52
N TRP A 323 0.05 -10.13 -13.39
CA TRP A 323 0.89 -9.07 -12.83
C TRP A 323 2.03 -8.66 -13.77
N LEU A 324 2.68 -9.63 -14.43
CA LEU A 324 3.72 -9.34 -15.42
C LEU A 324 3.15 -8.57 -16.61
N VAL A 325 2.01 -8.99 -17.14
CA VAL A 325 1.32 -8.26 -18.23
C VAL A 325 0.92 -6.86 -17.78
N LEU A 326 0.39 -6.72 -16.57
CA LEU A 326 0.02 -5.44 -16.01
C LEU A 326 1.21 -4.48 -15.88
N SER A 327 2.38 -4.97 -15.45
CA SER A 327 3.59 -4.16 -15.35
C SER A 327 4.03 -3.56 -16.70
N PHE A 328 3.76 -4.25 -17.81
CA PHE A 328 3.95 -3.68 -19.16
C PHE A 328 2.81 -2.75 -19.56
N ALA A 329 1.56 -3.07 -19.18
CA ALA A 329 0.41 -2.24 -19.52
C ALA A 329 0.47 -0.87 -18.85
N ILE A 330 1.03 -0.76 -17.63
CA ILE A 330 1.21 0.50 -16.91
C ILE A 330 1.99 1.52 -17.74
N LEU A 331 2.94 1.09 -18.56
CA LEU A 331 3.73 1.98 -19.42
C LEU A 331 2.89 2.73 -20.45
N GLY A 332 1.72 2.21 -20.82
CA GLY A 332 0.82 2.82 -21.79
C GLY A 332 -0.15 3.86 -21.21
N PHE A 333 -0.16 4.09 -19.90
CA PHE A 333 -1.02 5.11 -19.30
C PHE A 333 -0.39 6.50 -19.45
N ALA A 334 -1.19 7.48 -19.90
CA ALA A 334 -0.74 8.82 -20.18
C ALA A 334 -1.88 9.83 -20.04
N PRO A 335 -1.65 11.01 -19.43
CA PRO A 335 -2.60 12.10 -19.47
C PRO A 335 -2.88 12.52 -20.91
N LEU A 336 -4.07 13.03 -21.18
CA LEU A 336 -4.40 13.65 -22.47
C LEU A 336 -3.61 14.94 -22.65
N GLU A 337 -3.45 15.40 -23.90
CA GLU A 337 -2.92 16.72 -24.16
C GLU A 337 -3.90 17.80 -23.68
N LEU A 338 -3.37 18.94 -23.24
CA LEU A 338 -4.19 20.07 -22.80
C LEU A 338 -4.67 20.84 -24.06
N ASP A 339 -5.94 20.73 -24.37
CA ASP A 339 -6.53 21.30 -25.57
C ASP A 339 -7.32 22.60 -25.31
N SER A 340 -7.95 22.71 -24.12
CA SER A 340 -8.78 23.85 -23.76
C SER A 340 -8.16 24.66 -22.63
N HIS A 341 -8.45 25.97 -22.60
CA HIS A 341 -7.97 26.90 -21.57
C HIS A 341 -8.28 26.39 -20.15
N ASP A 342 -9.47 25.83 -19.96
CA ASP A 342 -9.94 25.33 -18.66
C ASP A 342 -9.19 24.10 -18.13
N GLU A 343 -8.34 23.47 -18.95
CA GLU A 343 -7.56 22.29 -18.55
C GLU A 343 -6.20 22.64 -17.95
N PHE A 344 -5.76 23.88 -18.14
CA PHE A 344 -4.48 24.35 -17.60
C PHE A 344 -4.59 24.65 -16.10
N GLU A 345 -3.48 24.55 -15.39
CA GLU A 345 -3.43 24.74 -13.93
C GLU A 345 -3.57 26.20 -13.55
N VAL A 346 -2.85 27.09 -14.26
CA VAL A 346 -2.89 28.54 -14.06
C VAL A 346 -3.44 29.21 -15.31
N MET A 347 -4.54 29.90 -15.17
CA MET A 347 -5.28 30.50 -16.26
C MET A 347 -5.31 32.01 -16.10
N TYR A 348 -4.90 32.73 -17.13
CA TYR A 348 -5.00 34.19 -17.21
C TYR A 348 -6.12 34.59 -18.18
N GLU A 349 -7.10 35.34 -17.70
CA GLU A 349 -8.19 35.87 -18.51
C GLU A 349 -8.11 37.40 -18.60
N TRP A 350 -8.29 37.94 -19.79
CA TRP A 350 -8.26 39.38 -20.00
C TRP A 350 -9.57 40.04 -19.62
N ASN A 351 -9.51 41.02 -18.73
CA ASN A 351 -10.65 41.86 -18.37
C ASN A 351 -10.62 43.17 -19.14
N ASP A 352 -11.59 43.35 -20.03
CA ASP A 352 -11.70 44.55 -20.89
C ASP A 352 -12.01 45.84 -20.11
N GLU A 353 -12.65 45.75 -18.94
CA GLU A 353 -12.99 46.91 -18.12
C GLU A 353 -11.76 47.45 -17.40
N SER A 354 -10.95 46.56 -16.80
CA SER A 354 -9.73 46.95 -16.08
C SER A 354 -8.50 47.07 -16.98
N GLN A 355 -8.57 46.60 -18.24
CA GLN A 355 -7.44 46.51 -19.16
C GLN A 355 -6.23 45.78 -18.58
N SER A 356 -6.51 44.71 -17.80
CA SER A 356 -5.53 43.89 -17.12
C SER A 356 -5.94 42.44 -17.14
N TYR A 357 -4.99 41.55 -16.87
CA TYR A 357 -5.28 40.14 -16.69
C TYR A 357 -5.80 39.85 -15.26
N GLU A 358 -6.69 38.89 -15.17
CA GLU A 358 -7.13 38.25 -13.95
C GLU A 358 -6.64 36.79 -13.96
N VAL A 359 -6.12 36.28 -12.84
CA VAL A 359 -5.59 34.94 -12.77
C VAL A 359 -6.55 34.02 -12.01
N HIS A 360 -6.70 32.82 -12.54
CA HIS A 360 -7.44 31.71 -11.93
C HIS A 360 -6.53 30.51 -11.77
N VAL A 361 -6.77 29.70 -10.76
CA VAL A 361 -6.12 28.40 -10.61
C VAL A 361 -7.17 27.30 -10.68
N ASN A 362 -6.95 26.32 -11.55
CA ASN A 362 -7.80 25.16 -11.63
C ASN A 362 -7.59 24.31 -10.37
N TYR A 363 -8.60 24.24 -9.51
CA TYR A 363 -8.50 23.53 -8.23
C TYR A 363 -8.16 22.05 -8.41
N LEU A 364 -8.80 21.34 -9.34
CA LEU A 364 -8.56 19.92 -9.58
C LEU A 364 -7.17 19.67 -10.17
N ALA A 365 -6.73 20.48 -11.11
CA ALA A 365 -5.39 20.40 -11.67
C ALA A 365 -4.32 20.89 -10.67
N SER A 366 -4.64 21.92 -9.86
CA SER A 366 -3.77 22.48 -8.85
C SER A 366 -3.67 21.63 -7.58
N GLU A 367 -4.56 20.65 -7.36
CA GLU A 367 -4.45 19.73 -6.23
C GLU A 367 -3.11 18.96 -6.26
N ILE A 368 -2.56 18.79 -7.46
CA ILE A 368 -1.23 18.23 -7.68
C ILE A 368 -0.14 19.31 -7.53
N ALA A 369 -0.41 20.49 -8.09
CA ALA A 369 0.44 21.66 -7.98
C ALA A 369 0.33 22.37 -6.62
N GLN A 370 -0.57 21.94 -5.71
CA GLN A 370 -0.67 22.46 -4.34
C GLN A 370 0.63 22.31 -3.54
N LYS A 371 1.43 21.36 -3.90
CA LYS A 371 2.75 21.18 -3.31
C LYS A 371 3.73 22.13 -4.00
N LEU A 372 3.65 23.40 -3.63
CA LEU A 372 4.75 24.35 -3.85
C LEU A 372 6.02 23.94 -3.05
N ASP A 373 5.96 22.82 -2.34
CA ASP A 373 6.98 22.30 -1.43
C ASP A 373 7.84 21.17 -2.02
N PHE A 374 7.85 20.99 -3.34
CA PHE A 374 8.72 19.98 -3.95
C PHE A 374 10.14 20.55 -4.13
N GLU A 375 11.04 20.22 -3.21
CA GLU A 375 12.47 20.49 -3.33
C GLU A 375 13.20 19.50 -4.26
N GLU A 376 12.52 18.56 -4.89
CA GLU A 376 13.15 17.56 -5.77
C GLU A 376 13.10 17.98 -7.23
N GLY A 377 13.93 18.92 -7.60
CA GLY A 377 14.06 19.36 -8.99
C GLY A 377 15.03 20.52 -9.15
N GLU A 378 15.33 20.86 -10.41
CA GLU A 378 16.09 22.08 -10.74
C GLU A 378 15.23 23.35 -10.59
N PHE A 379 13.88 23.19 -10.48
CA PHE A 379 12.92 24.29 -10.35
C PHE A 379 12.53 24.49 -8.88
N ASP A 380 12.79 25.69 -8.36
CA ASP A 380 12.43 26.09 -6.99
C ASP A 380 11.04 26.75 -7.00
N GLU A 381 10.00 25.96 -6.70
CA GLU A 381 8.60 26.39 -6.69
C GLU A 381 8.33 27.48 -5.65
N GLN A 382 8.96 27.41 -4.47
CA GLN A 382 8.77 28.41 -3.43
C GLN A 382 9.36 29.77 -3.83
N LYS A 383 10.54 29.76 -4.41
CA LYS A 383 11.15 30.97 -4.95
C LYS A 383 10.35 31.53 -6.11
N TRP A 384 9.89 30.66 -7.02
CA TRP A 384 9.02 31.05 -8.12
C TRP A 384 7.72 31.68 -7.62
N ALA A 385 7.04 31.09 -6.64
CA ALA A 385 5.84 31.64 -6.02
C ALA A 385 6.11 33.00 -5.36
N GLY A 386 7.27 33.16 -4.72
CA GLY A 386 7.70 34.43 -4.13
C GLY A 386 8.00 35.51 -5.15
N ASP A 387 8.78 35.18 -6.21
CA ASP A 387 9.14 36.11 -7.29
C ASP A 387 7.91 36.58 -8.07
N PHE A 388 6.87 35.76 -8.19
CA PHE A 388 5.63 36.06 -8.92
C PHE A 388 4.39 36.20 -8.00
N SER A 389 4.57 36.47 -6.71
CA SER A 389 3.44 36.60 -5.75
C SER A 389 2.40 37.68 -6.10
N GLY A 390 2.78 38.73 -6.88
CA GLY A 390 1.84 39.70 -7.42
C GLY A 390 1.10 39.22 -8.69
N MET A 391 1.41 38.07 -9.22
CA MET A 391 0.86 37.49 -10.44
C MET A 391 0.21 36.14 -10.25
N LEU A 392 0.34 35.56 -9.05
CA LEU A 392 -0.21 34.27 -8.64
C LEU A 392 -1.11 34.46 -7.44
N PRO A 393 -2.22 33.69 -7.31
CA PRO A 393 -3.06 33.68 -6.13
C PRO A 393 -2.41 32.83 -5.03
N VAL A 394 -1.30 33.34 -4.48
CA VAL A 394 -0.54 32.68 -3.40
C VAL A 394 -0.52 33.55 -2.16
N GLU A 395 -0.50 32.92 -0.99
CA GLU A 395 -0.36 33.55 0.31
C GLU A 395 0.87 33.00 1.03
N LEU A 396 1.63 33.88 1.70
CA LEU A 396 2.74 33.48 2.55
C LEU A 396 2.20 33.01 3.91
N ASP A 397 2.45 31.77 4.24
CA ASP A 397 2.20 31.27 5.59
C ASP A 397 3.32 31.74 6.52
N GLU A 398 2.99 32.66 7.44
CA GLU A 398 3.95 33.28 8.37
C GLU A 398 4.57 32.26 9.36
N ASN A 399 3.92 31.09 9.59
CA ASN A 399 4.42 30.10 10.53
C ASN A 399 5.48 29.18 9.88
N THR A 400 5.30 28.85 8.61
CA THR A 400 6.19 27.94 7.87
C THR A 400 7.14 28.69 6.94
N GLU A 401 6.95 29.99 6.76
CA GLU A 401 7.68 30.83 5.77
C GLU A 401 7.57 30.27 4.33
N THR A 402 6.47 29.57 4.03
CA THR A 402 6.20 28.95 2.72
C THR A 402 5.02 29.59 2.03
N TYR A 403 5.06 29.67 0.69
CA TYR A 403 3.92 30.11 -0.12
C TYR A 403 2.94 28.96 -0.31
N LYS A 404 1.65 29.25 -0.18
CA LYS A 404 0.54 28.33 -0.43
C LYS A 404 -0.43 28.98 -1.42
N TRP A 405 -1.09 28.14 -2.22
CA TRP A 405 -2.17 28.63 -3.06
C TRP A 405 -3.28 29.22 -2.19
N ALA A 406 -3.71 30.44 -2.48
CA ALA A 406 -4.85 31.05 -1.83
C ALA A 406 -6.14 30.51 -2.44
N TYR A 407 -6.96 29.86 -1.61
CA TYR A 407 -8.29 29.37 -1.98
C TYR A 407 -9.37 30.15 -1.25
N GLY A 408 -10.51 30.37 -1.92
CA GLY A 408 -11.72 30.85 -1.24
C GLY A 408 -12.22 29.82 -0.21
N GLU A 409 -13.03 30.27 0.74
CA GLU A 409 -13.65 29.41 1.76
C GLU A 409 -14.47 28.26 1.14
N ASP A 410 -14.99 28.47 -0.09
CA ASP A 410 -15.60 27.44 -0.92
C ASP A 410 -14.62 27.01 -2.01
N SER A 411 -14.17 25.75 -1.97
CA SER A 411 -13.24 25.15 -2.93
C SER A 411 -13.70 25.19 -4.41
N GLU A 412 -14.91 25.64 -4.66
CA GLU A 412 -15.50 25.82 -5.99
C GLU A 412 -15.42 27.29 -6.48
N THR A 413 -15.04 28.24 -5.59
CA THR A 413 -15.00 29.65 -5.98
C THR A 413 -13.64 29.98 -6.60
N LYS A 414 -13.63 30.28 -7.89
CA LYS A 414 -12.46 30.86 -8.56
C LYS A 414 -12.09 32.18 -7.88
N LEU A 415 -10.92 32.24 -7.26
CA LEU A 415 -10.38 33.49 -6.77
C LEU A 415 -9.89 34.29 -7.96
N LEU A 416 -10.59 35.40 -8.26
CA LEU A 416 -10.17 36.39 -9.22
C LEU A 416 -9.11 37.29 -8.57
N PHE A 417 -7.89 37.19 -9.02
CA PHE A 417 -6.79 38.03 -8.57
C PHE A 417 -6.38 38.94 -9.72
N GLN A 418 -6.33 40.24 -9.50
CA GLN A 418 -5.87 41.19 -10.52
C GLN A 418 -4.35 41.17 -10.59
N VAL A 419 -3.82 40.86 -11.75
CA VAL A 419 -2.39 40.66 -11.99
C VAL A 419 -1.64 41.99 -12.03
N GLU A 420 -0.62 42.11 -11.18
CA GLU A 420 0.32 43.24 -11.21
C GLU A 420 1.64 42.76 -11.82
N GLY A 421 1.77 42.79 -13.15
CA GLY A 421 2.99 42.41 -13.84
C GLY A 421 2.81 42.04 -15.32
N ASP A 422 3.89 41.61 -15.96
CA ASP A 422 3.89 41.15 -17.34
C ASP A 422 3.71 39.63 -17.43
N VAL A 423 2.53 39.20 -17.89
CA VAL A 423 2.18 37.78 -18.04
C VAL A 423 3.13 37.04 -18.99
N ALA A 424 3.80 37.71 -19.90
CA ALA A 424 4.82 37.07 -20.73
C ALA A 424 5.99 36.52 -19.90
N ASN A 425 6.39 37.22 -18.83
CA ASN A 425 7.50 36.77 -17.99
C ASN A 425 7.16 35.50 -17.20
N ILE A 426 5.93 35.38 -16.67
CA ILE A 426 5.54 34.20 -15.94
C ILE A 426 5.33 32.99 -16.85
N LEU A 427 4.85 33.20 -18.08
CA LEU A 427 4.79 32.16 -19.10
C LEU A 427 6.17 31.58 -19.40
N GLU A 428 7.20 32.42 -19.58
CA GLU A 428 8.56 31.94 -19.84
C GLU A 428 9.20 31.27 -18.61
N SER A 429 8.82 31.70 -17.40
CA SER A 429 9.43 31.21 -16.15
C SER A 429 9.16 29.75 -15.83
N ILE A 430 8.10 29.15 -16.37
CA ILE A 430 7.69 27.77 -16.04
C ILE A 430 8.29 26.70 -16.97
N THR A 431 9.20 27.05 -17.89
CA THR A 431 9.73 26.09 -18.87
C THR A 431 10.31 24.83 -18.21
N ASP A 432 11.06 24.98 -17.11
CA ASP A 432 11.70 23.89 -16.37
C ASP A 432 10.88 23.45 -15.14
N SER A 433 9.56 23.66 -15.18
CA SER A 433 8.65 23.34 -14.08
C SER A 433 7.69 22.20 -14.42
N ARG A 434 6.87 21.86 -13.46
CA ARG A 434 5.74 20.95 -13.61
C ARG A 434 4.40 21.65 -13.84
N PHE A 435 4.39 22.98 -13.98
CA PHE A 435 3.18 23.78 -14.14
C PHE A 435 2.80 23.96 -15.60
N SER A 436 1.52 24.29 -15.81
CA SER A 436 0.95 24.65 -17.09
C SER A 436 0.20 25.96 -16.99
N ILE A 437 0.42 26.87 -17.95
CA ILE A 437 -0.20 28.19 -18.00
C ILE A 437 -0.88 28.38 -19.35
N SER A 438 -2.09 28.97 -19.34
CA SER A 438 -2.82 29.38 -20.53
C SER A 438 -3.35 30.81 -20.36
N VAL A 439 -3.38 31.55 -21.46
CA VAL A 439 -3.86 32.94 -21.53
C VAL A 439 -5.02 33.04 -22.51
N LEU A 440 -6.13 33.63 -22.06
CA LEU A 440 -7.32 33.86 -22.84
C LEU A 440 -7.60 35.38 -22.95
N GLY A 441 -7.68 35.86 -24.16
CA GLY A 441 -7.94 37.29 -24.46
C GLY A 441 -6.74 38.22 -24.31
N GLY A 442 -6.93 39.50 -24.65
CA GLY A 442 -5.91 40.51 -24.52
C GLY A 442 -4.72 40.37 -25.49
N PRO A 443 -3.59 41.05 -25.20
CA PRO A 443 -2.40 41.05 -26.05
C PRO A 443 -1.72 39.69 -26.24
N LEU A 444 -1.92 38.74 -25.29
CA LEU A 444 -1.29 37.43 -25.28
C LEU A 444 -2.31 36.29 -25.53
N ASP A 445 -3.45 36.64 -26.14
CA ASP A 445 -4.51 35.65 -26.41
C ASP A 445 -3.99 34.38 -27.11
N GLY A 446 -4.37 33.22 -26.56
CA GLY A 446 -3.97 31.91 -27.06
C GLY A 446 -2.53 31.50 -26.73
N SER A 447 -1.79 32.30 -25.95
CA SER A 447 -0.45 31.89 -25.48
C SER A 447 -0.57 30.83 -24.41
N THR A 448 0.21 29.76 -24.55
CA THR A 448 0.28 28.65 -23.58
C THR A 448 1.73 28.26 -23.32
N ASN A 449 2.03 27.79 -22.15
CA ASN A 449 3.29 27.09 -21.86
C ASN A 449 3.02 25.89 -20.89
N VAL A 450 3.69 24.81 -21.15
CA VAL A 450 3.64 23.59 -20.35
C VAL A 450 5.07 23.24 -19.99
N GLY A 451 5.37 23.19 -18.70
CA GLY A 451 6.70 22.87 -18.22
C GLY A 451 7.16 21.47 -18.61
N ILE A 452 8.48 21.27 -18.68
CA ILE A 452 9.07 20.01 -19.15
C ILE A 452 8.72 18.84 -18.22
N ASP A 453 8.61 19.10 -16.92
CA ASP A 453 8.28 18.09 -15.90
C ASP A 453 6.76 17.94 -15.68
N HIS A 454 5.94 18.62 -16.48
CA HIS A 454 4.49 18.46 -16.40
C HIS A 454 4.04 17.06 -16.87
N PRO A 455 3.08 16.42 -16.19
CA PRO A 455 2.64 15.04 -16.51
C PRO A 455 2.17 14.82 -17.96
N THR A 456 1.64 15.85 -18.63
CA THR A 456 1.22 15.78 -20.05
C THR A 456 2.38 15.88 -21.02
N ASN A 457 3.54 16.39 -20.58
CA ASN A 457 4.72 16.49 -21.42
C ASN A 457 5.41 15.13 -21.51
N LEU A 458 5.42 14.52 -22.69
CA LEU A 458 5.98 13.21 -22.96
C LEU A 458 6.94 13.31 -24.14
N GLY A 459 8.19 12.92 -23.96
CA GLY A 459 9.15 12.91 -25.07
C GLY A 459 10.60 12.74 -24.67
N ASP A 460 10.93 13.01 -23.43
CA ASP A 460 12.30 13.00 -22.93
C ASP A 460 12.69 11.66 -22.28
N GLY A 461 11.70 10.86 -21.87
CA GLY A 461 11.91 9.53 -21.26
C GLY A 461 12.24 8.46 -22.29
N ALA A 462 13.12 7.53 -21.90
CA ALA A 462 13.56 6.40 -22.76
C ALA A 462 12.40 5.52 -23.28
N LEU A 463 11.28 5.47 -22.55
CA LEU A 463 10.11 4.64 -22.86
C LEU A 463 8.88 5.45 -23.30
N ASP A 464 8.98 6.76 -23.44
CA ASP A 464 7.84 7.67 -23.69
C ASP A 464 7.14 7.46 -25.02
N VAL A 465 7.80 6.80 -25.94
CA VAL A 465 7.17 6.36 -27.19
C VAL A 465 5.95 5.45 -26.95
N ILE A 466 5.93 4.73 -25.82
CA ILE A 466 4.84 3.82 -25.47
C ILE A 466 3.60 4.61 -25.02
N PRO A 467 3.67 5.50 -24.00
CA PRO A 467 2.53 6.30 -23.58
C PRO A 467 2.08 7.30 -24.66
N GLN A 468 2.98 7.90 -25.45
CA GLN A 468 2.62 8.74 -26.60
C GLN A 468 1.78 7.97 -27.62
N THR A 469 2.20 6.75 -27.96
CA THR A 469 1.44 5.89 -28.87
C THR A 469 0.09 5.51 -28.30
N ALA A 470 0.04 5.14 -27.02
CA ALA A 470 -1.21 4.81 -26.34
C ALA A 470 -2.14 6.02 -26.21
N ARG A 471 -1.60 7.21 -25.89
CA ARG A 471 -2.36 8.48 -25.88
C ARG A 471 -3.05 8.68 -27.22
N LYS A 472 -2.30 8.72 -28.28
CA LYS A 472 -2.79 9.02 -29.63
C LYS A 472 -3.80 8.01 -30.19
N TYR A 473 -3.61 6.72 -29.94
CA TYR A 473 -4.42 5.67 -30.57
C TYR A 473 -5.47 5.05 -29.66
N VAL A 474 -5.37 5.24 -28.35
CA VAL A 474 -6.29 4.63 -27.38
C VAL A 474 -7.00 5.72 -26.55
N TRP A 475 -6.26 6.56 -25.84
CA TRP A 475 -6.87 7.41 -24.82
C TRP A 475 -7.58 8.64 -25.42
N GLU A 476 -6.96 9.36 -26.34
CA GLU A 476 -7.58 10.51 -27.03
C GLU A 476 -8.83 10.11 -27.82
N PRO A 477 -8.79 9.07 -28.69
CA PRO A 477 -9.98 8.68 -29.44
C PRO A 477 -11.15 8.24 -28.57
N LEU A 478 -10.87 7.75 -27.35
CA LEU A 478 -11.89 7.34 -26.38
C LEU A 478 -12.31 8.47 -25.44
N GLY A 479 -11.58 9.58 -25.40
CA GLY A 479 -11.81 10.69 -24.47
C GLY A 479 -11.66 10.28 -22.99
N ILE A 480 -10.75 9.34 -22.67
CA ILE A 480 -10.61 8.79 -21.31
C ILE A 480 -9.55 9.61 -20.57
N ALA A 481 -10.00 10.48 -19.65
CA ALA A 481 -9.16 11.27 -18.77
C ALA A 481 -8.30 10.39 -17.84
N ILE A 482 -7.19 10.94 -17.34
CA ILE A 482 -6.19 10.20 -16.57
C ILE A 482 -6.74 9.56 -15.29
N GLY A 483 -7.64 10.23 -14.58
CA GLY A 483 -8.29 9.67 -13.38
C GLY A 483 -9.08 8.40 -13.70
N MET A 484 -9.79 8.36 -14.83
CA MET A 484 -10.50 7.16 -15.29
C MET A 484 -9.53 6.07 -15.76
N GLN A 485 -8.43 6.45 -16.43
CA GLN A 485 -7.37 5.51 -16.78
C GLN A 485 -6.79 4.86 -15.53
N PHE A 486 -6.50 5.66 -14.50
CA PHE A 486 -5.95 5.18 -13.24
C PHE A 486 -6.94 4.30 -12.47
N LEU A 487 -8.23 4.62 -12.52
CA LEU A 487 -9.29 3.76 -11.99
C LEU A 487 -9.33 2.39 -12.69
N ILE A 488 -9.19 2.36 -14.02
CA ILE A 488 -9.10 1.11 -14.80
C ILE A 488 -7.88 0.31 -14.34
N LEU A 489 -6.73 0.94 -14.20
CA LEU A 489 -5.51 0.32 -13.69
C LEU A 489 -5.74 -0.27 -12.29
N GLY A 490 -6.37 0.50 -11.39
CA GLY A 490 -6.74 0.02 -10.06
C GLY A 490 -7.65 -1.20 -10.08
N CYS A 491 -8.65 -1.24 -10.96
CA CYS A 491 -9.52 -2.41 -11.15
C CYS A 491 -8.72 -3.64 -11.64
N MET A 492 -7.76 -3.46 -12.55
CA MET A 492 -6.88 -4.55 -13.00
C MET A 492 -5.99 -5.05 -11.84
N ILE A 493 -5.41 -4.16 -11.05
CA ILE A 493 -4.66 -4.48 -9.84
C ILE A 493 -5.55 -5.27 -8.87
N GLY A 494 -6.77 -4.79 -8.56
CA GLY A 494 -7.74 -5.44 -7.67
C GLY A 494 -8.05 -6.87 -8.12
N THR A 495 -8.21 -7.09 -9.42
CA THR A 495 -8.44 -8.42 -9.99
C THR A 495 -7.32 -9.40 -9.62
N LEU A 496 -6.08 -8.97 -9.72
CA LEU A 496 -4.89 -9.82 -9.48
C LEU A 496 -4.59 -9.98 -7.99
N PHE A 497 -4.86 -8.96 -7.17
CA PHE A 497 -4.68 -9.03 -5.71
C PHE A 497 -5.50 -10.15 -5.10
N GLY A 498 -6.77 -10.29 -5.50
CA GLY A 498 -7.66 -11.32 -5.00
C GLY A 498 -7.09 -12.74 -5.14
N GLY A 499 -6.32 -13.00 -6.20
CA GLY A 499 -5.70 -14.31 -6.44
C GLY A 499 -4.32 -14.47 -5.82
N SER A 500 -3.45 -13.47 -5.98
CA SER A 500 -2.03 -13.62 -5.63
C SER A 500 -1.80 -13.81 -4.12
N GLN A 501 -2.42 -13.01 -3.27
CA GLN A 501 -2.19 -13.05 -1.82
C GLN A 501 -2.79 -14.29 -1.16
N GLY A 502 -4.05 -14.59 -1.46
CA GLY A 502 -4.75 -15.73 -0.87
C GLY A 502 -4.16 -17.07 -1.27
N LEU A 503 -3.88 -17.28 -2.56
CA LEU A 503 -3.27 -18.51 -3.06
C LEU A 503 -1.81 -18.68 -2.60
N SER A 504 -1.04 -17.58 -2.48
CA SER A 504 0.33 -17.66 -1.96
C SER A 504 0.36 -18.17 -0.53
N ARG A 505 -0.52 -17.63 0.35
CA ARG A 505 -0.64 -18.08 1.73
C ARG A 505 -1.13 -19.54 1.81
N SER A 506 -2.04 -19.92 0.93
CA SER A 506 -2.58 -21.27 0.87
C SER A 506 -1.51 -22.29 0.45
N ILE A 507 -0.79 -22.07 -0.65
CA ILE A 507 0.30 -22.96 -1.10
C ILE A 507 1.35 -23.14 -0.01
N PHE A 508 1.73 -22.04 0.65
CA PHE A 508 2.67 -22.11 1.75
C PHE A 508 2.13 -22.99 2.90
N GLY A 509 0.87 -22.74 3.32
CA GLY A 509 0.21 -23.50 4.39
C GLY A 509 0.11 -24.99 4.09
N GLN A 510 -0.09 -25.38 2.83
CA GLN A 510 -0.17 -26.78 2.39
C GLN A 510 1.19 -27.52 2.42
N MET A 511 2.30 -26.79 2.37
CA MET A 511 3.66 -27.37 2.30
C MET A 511 4.42 -27.31 3.63
N ILE A 512 3.80 -26.80 4.71
CA ILE A 512 4.43 -26.74 6.03
C ILE A 512 3.84 -27.76 6.99
N PRO A 513 4.65 -28.32 7.91
CA PRO A 513 4.15 -29.17 8.97
C PRO A 513 3.22 -28.41 9.92
N GLU A 514 2.05 -28.97 10.23
CA GLU A 514 1.12 -28.40 11.23
C GLU A 514 1.78 -28.24 12.60
N THR A 515 2.60 -29.22 13.00
CA THR A 515 3.34 -29.21 14.27
C THR A 515 4.34 -28.09 14.43
N ARG A 516 4.72 -27.42 13.32
CA ARG A 516 5.67 -26.30 13.27
C ARG A 516 5.08 -25.09 12.52
N SER A 517 3.77 -24.96 12.48
CA SER A 517 3.08 -23.96 11.66
C SER A 517 3.49 -22.53 12.00
N THR A 518 3.65 -22.19 13.29
CA THR A 518 3.99 -20.82 13.70
C THR A 518 5.44 -20.49 13.38
N GLU A 519 6.36 -21.43 13.52
CA GLU A 519 7.76 -21.28 13.12
C GLU A 519 7.85 -20.94 11.63
N PHE A 520 7.21 -21.74 10.77
CA PHE A 520 7.26 -21.55 9.33
C PHE A 520 6.52 -20.29 8.87
N PHE A 521 5.37 -19.95 9.47
CA PHE A 521 4.73 -18.64 9.17
C PHE A 521 5.54 -17.46 9.71
N GLY A 522 6.37 -17.65 10.73
CA GLY A 522 7.41 -16.69 11.11
C GLY A 522 8.42 -16.45 9.98
N PHE A 523 8.90 -17.51 9.32
CA PHE A 523 9.75 -17.38 8.11
C PHE A 523 9.01 -16.73 6.96
N PHE A 524 7.78 -17.14 6.68
CA PHE A 524 6.96 -16.52 5.62
C PHE A 524 6.82 -15.01 5.83
N GLY A 525 6.53 -14.60 7.07
CA GLY A 525 6.50 -13.20 7.44
C GLY A 525 7.85 -12.51 7.27
N PHE A 526 8.95 -13.15 7.70
CA PHE A 526 10.31 -12.63 7.54
C PHE A 526 10.65 -12.39 6.07
N PHE A 527 10.48 -13.40 5.21
CA PHE A 527 10.77 -13.28 3.78
C PHE A 527 9.91 -12.22 3.11
N GLY A 528 8.61 -12.14 3.43
CA GLY A 528 7.72 -11.12 2.89
C GLY A 528 8.09 -9.68 3.32
N LYS A 529 8.66 -9.51 4.52
CA LYS A 529 9.07 -8.19 5.02
C LYS A 529 10.45 -7.77 4.52
N VAL A 530 11.40 -8.71 4.43
CA VAL A 530 12.71 -8.42 3.82
C VAL A 530 12.55 -8.11 2.33
N ALA A 531 11.67 -8.84 1.65
CA ALA A 531 11.32 -8.60 0.27
C ALA A 531 10.83 -7.17 0.04
N ALA A 532 9.91 -6.68 0.87
CA ALA A 532 9.30 -5.36 0.71
C ALA A 532 10.28 -4.15 0.69
N ALA A 533 11.57 -4.39 0.89
CA ALA A 533 12.60 -3.36 0.81
C ALA A 533 13.37 -3.37 -0.53
N VAL A 534 13.42 -4.50 -1.23
CA VAL A 534 14.26 -4.65 -2.44
C VAL A 534 13.61 -3.97 -3.65
N GLY A 535 12.32 -4.18 -3.84
CA GLY A 535 11.56 -3.63 -4.96
C GLY A 535 11.50 -2.10 -4.98
N PRO A 536 11.11 -1.42 -3.87
CA PRO A 536 11.14 0.04 -3.82
C PRO A 536 12.55 0.62 -4.04
N LEU A 537 13.60 -0.02 -3.51
CA LEU A 537 14.97 0.40 -3.75
C LEU A 537 15.37 0.24 -5.23
N LEU A 538 14.96 -0.86 -5.86
CA LEU A 538 15.20 -1.09 -7.29
C LEU A 538 14.45 -0.06 -8.13
N TYR A 539 13.18 0.19 -7.82
CA TYR A 539 12.37 1.22 -8.47
C TYR A 539 13.05 2.59 -8.36
N ALA A 540 13.38 3.05 -7.15
CA ALA A 540 14.00 4.35 -6.91
C ALA A 540 15.35 4.47 -7.65
N THR A 541 16.19 3.42 -7.61
CA THR A 541 17.47 3.42 -8.32
C THR A 541 17.29 3.56 -9.83
N MET A 542 16.34 2.83 -10.41
CA MET A 542 16.05 2.90 -11.85
C MET A 542 15.41 4.23 -12.23
N THR A 543 14.57 4.80 -11.37
CA THR A 543 13.99 6.14 -11.57
C THR A 543 15.07 7.21 -11.62
N VAL A 544 16.00 7.20 -10.66
CA VAL A 544 17.12 8.17 -10.62
C VAL A 544 18.09 8.00 -11.80
N MET A 545 18.34 6.76 -12.24
CA MET A 545 19.28 6.49 -13.33
C MET A 545 18.71 6.76 -14.73
N PHE A 546 17.41 6.67 -14.88
CA PHE A 546 16.71 6.76 -16.17
C PHE A 546 15.44 7.63 -16.04
N ASP A 547 14.30 7.01 -15.69
CA ASP A 547 13.02 7.65 -15.46
C ASP A 547 12.08 6.74 -14.65
N SER A 548 10.94 7.29 -14.18
CA SER A 548 9.96 6.54 -13.38
C SER A 548 9.30 5.38 -14.13
N ARG A 549 9.21 5.43 -15.47
CA ARG A 549 8.65 4.34 -16.28
C ARG A 549 9.61 3.16 -16.37
N VAL A 550 10.91 3.42 -16.48
CA VAL A 550 11.96 2.39 -16.35
C VAL A 550 11.96 1.81 -14.94
N GLY A 551 11.73 2.66 -13.92
CA GLY A 551 11.51 2.22 -12.53
C GLY A 551 10.38 1.18 -12.43
N VAL A 552 9.21 1.48 -12.99
CA VAL A 552 8.08 0.53 -13.03
C VAL A 552 8.43 -0.75 -13.80
N LEU A 553 9.11 -0.64 -14.94
CA LEU A 553 9.52 -1.82 -15.72
C LEU A 553 10.47 -2.73 -14.91
N SER A 554 11.29 -2.18 -14.03
CA SER A 554 12.18 -2.97 -13.17
C SER A 554 11.42 -3.93 -12.24
N ILE A 555 10.20 -3.57 -11.83
CA ILE A 555 9.32 -4.43 -11.02
C ILE A 555 8.92 -5.69 -11.80
N ALA A 556 8.71 -5.58 -13.11
CA ALA A 556 8.42 -6.74 -13.97
C ALA A 556 9.52 -7.81 -13.93
N VAL A 557 10.77 -7.40 -13.74
CA VAL A 557 11.91 -8.34 -13.63
C VAL A 557 11.76 -9.20 -12.37
N LEU A 558 11.38 -8.62 -11.25
CA LEU A 558 11.15 -9.36 -9.99
C LEU A 558 10.01 -10.39 -10.15
N ILE A 559 8.90 -9.98 -10.80
CA ILE A 559 7.78 -10.90 -11.08
C ILE A 559 8.24 -12.02 -12.00
N ALA A 560 8.99 -11.71 -13.06
CA ALA A 560 9.50 -12.71 -14.01
C ALA A 560 10.41 -13.75 -13.34
N ILE A 561 11.29 -13.31 -12.42
CA ILE A 561 12.13 -14.21 -11.61
C ILE A 561 11.23 -15.09 -10.72
N GLY A 562 10.24 -14.52 -10.04
CA GLY A 562 9.28 -15.28 -9.23
C GLY A 562 8.53 -16.35 -10.05
N VAL A 563 7.99 -15.98 -11.22
CA VAL A 563 7.32 -16.91 -12.16
C VAL A 563 8.26 -18.01 -12.65
N PHE A 564 9.51 -17.65 -12.94
CA PHE A 564 10.51 -18.62 -13.36
C PHE A 564 10.82 -19.65 -12.25
N LEU A 565 11.03 -19.19 -11.03
CA LEU A 565 11.31 -20.05 -9.88
C LEU A 565 10.11 -20.95 -9.53
N MET A 566 8.89 -20.47 -9.70
CA MET A 566 7.67 -21.28 -9.49
C MET A 566 7.62 -22.54 -10.37
N ARG A 567 8.36 -22.62 -11.48
CA ARG A 567 8.43 -23.83 -12.30
C ARG A 567 9.03 -25.01 -11.54
N TYR A 568 9.98 -24.73 -10.64
CA TYR A 568 10.71 -25.73 -9.85
C TYR A 568 10.02 -26.11 -8.53
N VAL A 569 8.90 -25.48 -8.19
CA VAL A 569 8.13 -25.80 -7.00
C VAL A 569 7.21 -26.99 -7.28
N ASP A 570 7.39 -28.08 -6.59
CA ASP A 570 6.49 -29.24 -6.61
C ASP A 570 5.64 -29.28 -5.34
N VAL A 571 4.39 -28.77 -5.42
CA VAL A 571 3.49 -28.64 -4.27
C VAL A 571 3.15 -30.00 -3.66
N GLU A 572 2.99 -31.05 -4.46
CA GLU A 572 2.68 -32.39 -3.96
C GLU A 572 3.86 -32.98 -3.19
N GLN A 573 5.08 -32.78 -3.67
CA GLN A 573 6.28 -33.18 -2.92
C GLN A 573 6.38 -32.39 -1.60
N GLY A 574 6.10 -31.07 -1.63
CA GLY A 574 6.10 -30.25 -0.42
C GLY A 574 5.08 -30.71 0.63
N ARG A 575 3.87 -31.10 0.19
CA ARG A 575 2.85 -31.72 1.06
C ARG A 575 3.34 -33.04 1.66
N ALA A 576 3.95 -33.90 0.86
CA ALA A 576 4.50 -35.17 1.32
C ALA A 576 5.60 -34.96 2.37
N ASP A 577 6.51 -34.01 2.14
CA ASP A 577 7.58 -33.66 3.08
C ASP A 577 7.00 -33.15 4.41
N ALA A 578 5.98 -32.29 4.37
CA ALA A 578 5.28 -31.76 5.53
C ALA A 578 4.59 -32.87 6.35
N ARG A 579 3.82 -33.75 5.70
CA ARG A 579 3.14 -34.88 6.35
C ARG A 579 4.13 -35.86 6.97
N SER A 580 5.26 -36.13 6.32
CA SER A 580 6.33 -36.97 6.83
C SER A 580 6.93 -36.39 8.12
N GLU A 581 7.11 -35.07 8.17
CA GLU A 581 7.62 -34.40 9.37
C GLU A 581 6.60 -34.44 10.51
N ASP A 582 5.32 -34.20 10.24
CA ASP A 582 4.26 -34.26 11.22
C ASP A 582 4.12 -35.64 11.80
N ALA A 583 4.15 -36.69 10.97
CA ALA A 583 4.13 -38.06 11.45
C ALA A 583 5.30 -38.37 12.38
N ARG A 584 6.51 -37.91 12.01
CA ARG A 584 7.71 -38.08 12.85
C ARG A 584 7.59 -37.35 14.19
N ASN A 585 7.09 -36.11 14.18
CA ASN A 585 6.92 -35.31 15.40
C ASN A 585 5.85 -35.88 16.32
N ARG A 586 4.80 -36.49 15.75
CA ARG A 586 3.71 -37.19 16.47
C ARG A 586 4.05 -38.64 16.86
N GLY A 587 5.22 -39.16 16.43
CA GLY A 587 5.64 -40.55 16.69
C GLY A 587 4.80 -41.60 15.95
N ILE A 588 4.23 -41.24 14.80
CA ILE A 588 3.43 -42.11 13.93
C ILE A 588 4.36 -42.74 12.88
N ASN A 589 4.40 -44.05 12.79
CA ASN A 589 5.08 -44.75 11.68
C ASN A 589 4.18 -44.68 10.44
N LEU A 590 4.74 -44.17 9.36
CA LEU A 590 4.10 -44.12 8.02
C LEU A 590 4.48 -45.34 7.14
N ASP A 591 5.07 -46.43 7.75
CA ASP A 591 5.39 -47.69 7.05
C ASP A 591 4.17 -48.55 6.77
#